data_5005013e3ea690b6ee56ddd0e60c73e3
#
_entry.id   5005013e3ea690b6ee56ddd0e60c73e3
#
_cell.length_a   1.000
_cell.length_b   1.000
_cell.length_c   1.000
_cell.angle_alpha   90.00
_cell.angle_beta   90.00
_cell.angle_gamma   90.00
#
_symmetry.space_group_name_H-M   'P 1'
#
loop_
_entity.id
_entity.type
_entity.pdbx_description
1 polymer ?
#
loop_
_entity_poly.entity_id
_entity_poly.type
_entity_poly.pdbx_seq_one_letter_code
_entity_poly.pdbx_strand_id
1 'polypeptide(L)'
;MSNPDATHPSGVPHRELGRTREKVSAIGLGGWHLALPHVDEPLGIRIVRRAIDEGITFLDNSWDYNDGASETRMGKAPRDGYREKVFLMTKIDGRSKKEAARQLDESL
;
A
#
# COMPACT_ATOMS: atom_id res chain seq x y z
N MET A 1 -5.53 -27.49 5.17
CA MET A 1 -5.16 -26.33 6.03
C MET A 1 -4.21 -25.43 5.24
N SER A 2 -4.56 -24.17 5.09
CA SER A 2 -3.68 -23.25 4.40
C SER A 2 -2.41 -23.08 5.23
N ASN A 3 -1.25 -23.07 4.59
CA ASN A 3 0.01 -22.83 5.25
C ASN A 3 0.08 -21.34 5.62
N PRO A 4 -0.01 -20.96 6.94
CA PRO A 4 0.07 -19.56 7.33
C PRO A 4 1.44 -18.96 7.05
N ASP A 5 2.44 -19.80 6.82
CA ASP A 5 3.81 -19.39 6.55
C ASP A 5 4.14 -19.43 5.05
N ALA A 6 3.10 -19.33 4.20
CA ALA A 6 3.32 -19.29 2.77
C ALA A 6 4.35 -18.20 2.43
N THR A 7 5.29 -18.54 1.58
CA THR A 7 6.40 -17.68 1.22
C THR A 7 6.34 -17.36 -0.27
N HIS A 8 6.46 -16.10 -0.61
CA HIS A 8 6.60 -15.68 -1.99
C HIS A 8 7.88 -16.29 -2.59
N PRO A 9 7.93 -16.60 -3.92
CA PRO A 9 9.15 -17.12 -4.54
C PRO A 9 10.42 -16.33 -4.25
N SER A 10 10.30 -15.03 -3.94
CA SER A 10 11.43 -14.19 -3.53
C SER A 10 11.94 -14.46 -2.11
N GLY A 11 11.21 -15.26 -1.31
CA GLY A 11 11.57 -15.55 0.08
C GLY A 11 10.84 -14.69 1.12
N VAL A 12 10.01 -13.75 0.74
CA VAL A 12 9.24 -12.92 1.68
C VAL A 12 8.07 -13.75 2.25
N PRO A 13 7.96 -13.89 3.58
CA PRO A 13 6.84 -14.62 4.17
C PRO A 13 5.52 -13.89 3.96
N HIS A 14 4.44 -14.65 3.80
CA HIS A 14 3.08 -14.12 3.71
C HIS A 14 2.23 -14.71 4.82
N ARG A 15 1.33 -13.91 5.34
CA ARG A 15 0.41 -14.29 6.42
C ARG A 15 -1.01 -13.92 6.05
N GLU A 16 -1.97 -14.67 6.55
CA GLU A 16 -3.37 -14.28 6.45
C GLU A 16 -3.62 -13.09 7.38
N LEU A 17 -4.30 -12.07 6.87
CA LEU A 17 -4.65 -10.87 7.65
C LEU A 17 -5.93 -11.15 8.44
N GLY A 18 -5.75 -11.56 9.71
CA GLY A 18 -6.87 -11.87 10.59
C GLY A 18 -7.83 -12.89 9.97
N ARG A 19 -9.11 -12.55 9.89
CA ARG A 19 -10.16 -13.40 9.33
C ARG A 19 -10.59 -12.99 7.93
N THR A 20 -9.80 -12.16 7.27
CA THR A 20 -10.18 -11.59 5.97
C THR A 20 -10.00 -12.55 4.81
N ARG A 21 -9.28 -13.65 5.00
CA ARG A 21 -8.84 -14.59 3.95
C ARG A 21 -7.86 -13.96 2.95
N GLU A 22 -7.45 -12.71 3.22
CA GLU A 22 -6.43 -12.05 2.40
C GLU A 22 -5.05 -12.39 2.94
N LYS A 23 -4.17 -12.82 2.05
CA LYS A 23 -2.77 -13.06 2.39
C LYS A 23 -1.95 -11.83 2.05
N VAL A 24 -1.19 -11.36 3.03
CA VAL A 24 -0.36 -10.17 2.87
C VAL A 24 1.08 -10.51 3.20
N SER A 25 2.02 -9.78 2.62
CA SER A 25 3.42 -9.95 2.99
C SER A 25 3.62 -9.55 4.46
N ALA A 26 4.48 -10.28 5.16
CA ALA A 26 4.76 -10.00 6.56
C ALA A 26 5.45 -8.65 6.76
N ILE A 27 6.08 -8.13 5.71
CA ILE A 27 6.69 -6.80 5.67
C ILE A 27 5.84 -5.94 4.74
N GLY A 28 5.45 -4.76 5.20
CA GLY A 28 4.72 -3.80 4.40
C GLY A 28 5.59 -2.67 3.90
N LEU A 29 5.13 -2.00 2.84
CA LEU A 29 5.78 -0.80 2.31
C LEU A 29 4.90 0.41 2.66
N GLY A 30 5.46 1.36 3.40
CA GLY A 30 4.76 2.60 3.75
C GLY A 30 4.86 3.66 2.66
N GLY A 31 3.81 4.44 2.49
CA GLY A 31 3.73 5.44 1.44
C GLY A 31 4.31 6.81 1.80
N TRP A 32 4.59 7.08 3.09
CA TRP A 32 5.00 8.41 3.49
C TRP A 32 6.33 8.84 2.87
N HIS A 33 7.34 7.99 2.94
CA HIS A 33 8.67 8.29 2.41
C HIS A 33 8.70 8.40 0.88
N LEU A 34 7.71 7.84 0.20
CA LEU A 34 7.66 7.84 -1.26
C LEU A 34 7.34 9.21 -1.88
N ALA A 35 6.86 10.14 -1.06
CA ALA A 35 6.46 11.46 -1.53
C ALA A 35 7.18 12.60 -0.81
N LEU A 36 8.33 12.32 -0.20
CA LEU A 36 9.20 13.34 0.38
C LEU A 36 9.85 14.18 -0.73
N PRO A 37 10.24 15.44 -0.42
CA PRO A 37 10.78 16.35 -1.44
C PRO A 37 11.97 15.82 -2.24
N HIS A 38 12.78 14.94 -1.66
CA HIS A 38 13.96 14.39 -2.33
C HIS A 38 13.68 13.10 -3.12
N VAL A 39 12.42 12.65 -3.12
CA VAL A 39 12.00 11.47 -3.90
C VAL A 39 11.06 11.96 -4.98
N ASP A 40 11.47 11.92 -6.23
CA ASP A 40 10.58 12.29 -7.32
C ASP A 40 9.56 11.18 -7.61
N GLU A 41 8.50 11.53 -8.34
CA GLU A 41 7.41 10.58 -8.60
C GLU A 41 7.88 9.33 -9.36
N PRO A 42 8.67 9.43 -10.43
CA PRO A 42 9.16 8.23 -11.11
C PRO A 42 9.95 7.30 -10.19
N LEU A 43 10.78 7.86 -9.31
CA LEU A 43 11.53 7.05 -8.35
C LEU A 43 10.61 6.36 -7.36
N GLY A 44 9.61 7.09 -6.82
CA GLY A 44 8.63 6.52 -5.92
C GLY A 44 7.89 5.34 -6.54
N ILE A 45 7.46 5.48 -7.79
CA ILE A 45 6.78 4.42 -8.53
C ILE A 45 7.71 3.21 -8.72
N ARG A 46 8.97 3.44 -9.07
CA ARG A 46 9.95 2.35 -9.23
C ARG A 46 10.18 1.59 -7.93
N ILE A 47 10.25 2.31 -6.80
CA ILE A 47 10.41 1.69 -5.48
C ILE A 47 9.24 0.76 -5.18
N VAL A 48 8.02 1.23 -5.39
CA VAL A 48 6.82 0.41 -5.15
C VAL A 48 6.83 -0.83 -6.04
N ARG A 49 7.06 -0.66 -7.33
CA ARG A 49 7.06 -1.80 -8.29
C ARG A 49 8.16 -2.80 -7.98
N ARG A 50 9.34 -2.32 -7.62
CA ARG A 50 10.43 -3.20 -7.23
C ARG A 50 10.07 -3.98 -5.96
N ALA A 51 9.47 -3.32 -4.98
CA ALA A 51 9.01 -4.00 -3.76
C ALA A 51 8.01 -5.10 -4.08
N ILE A 52 7.04 -4.82 -4.95
CA ILE A 52 6.03 -5.80 -5.36
C ILE A 52 6.71 -6.99 -6.07
N ASP A 53 7.61 -6.71 -6.99
CA ASP A 53 8.35 -7.76 -7.72
C ASP A 53 9.16 -8.64 -6.78
N GLU A 54 9.65 -8.09 -5.69
CA GLU A 54 10.41 -8.82 -4.67
C GLU A 54 9.51 -9.49 -3.61
N GLY A 55 8.19 -9.36 -3.71
CA GLY A 55 7.25 -10.05 -2.85
C GLY A 55 6.69 -9.25 -1.70
N ILE A 56 6.98 -7.95 -1.62
CA ILE A 56 6.37 -7.05 -0.63
C ILE A 56 5.08 -6.52 -1.24
N THR A 57 3.96 -7.07 -0.80
CA THR A 57 2.65 -6.81 -1.44
C THR A 57 1.64 -6.12 -0.53
N PHE A 58 2.02 -5.79 0.70
CA PHE A 58 1.20 -5.02 1.62
C PHE A 58 1.62 -3.56 1.54
N LEU A 59 0.78 -2.73 0.94
CA LEU A 59 1.06 -1.30 0.76
C LEU A 59 0.21 -0.49 1.74
N ASP A 60 0.86 0.29 2.59
CA ASP A 60 0.25 1.06 3.68
C ASP A 60 0.42 2.55 3.42
N ASN A 61 -0.68 3.29 3.42
CA ASN A 61 -0.68 4.71 3.16
C ASN A 61 -1.57 5.47 4.15
N SER A 62 -1.76 6.76 3.93
CA SER A 62 -2.70 7.58 4.69
C SER A 62 -3.11 8.80 3.85
N TRP A 63 -4.35 9.22 4.04
CA TRP A 63 -4.92 10.39 3.36
C TRP A 63 -4.09 11.65 3.58
N ASP A 64 -3.55 11.86 4.80
CA ASP A 64 -2.82 13.08 5.12
C ASP A 64 -1.32 13.05 4.79
N TYR A 65 -0.79 11.92 4.38
CA TYR A 65 0.65 11.82 4.09
C TYR A 65 1.04 12.74 2.93
N ASN A 66 1.93 13.70 3.24
CA ASN A 66 2.45 14.67 2.27
C ASN A 66 1.35 15.40 1.51
N ASP A 67 0.29 15.79 2.24
CA ASP A 67 -0.85 16.55 1.69
C ASP A 67 -1.51 15.84 0.50
N GLY A 68 -1.61 14.52 0.56
CA GLY A 68 -2.23 13.70 -0.47
C GLY A 68 -1.29 13.17 -1.53
N ALA A 69 -0.05 13.64 -1.59
CA ALA A 69 0.91 13.20 -2.61
C ALA A 69 1.26 11.72 -2.49
N SER A 70 1.31 11.19 -1.25
CA SER A 70 1.60 9.78 -1.03
C SER A 70 0.52 8.88 -1.62
N GLU A 71 -0.76 9.23 -1.41
CA GLU A 71 -1.86 8.46 -2.00
C GLU A 71 -1.87 8.56 -3.53
N THR A 72 -1.59 9.73 -4.07
CA THR A 72 -1.53 9.92 -5.52
C THR A 72 -0.45 9.05 -6.16
N ARG A 73 0.74 9.02 -5.58
CA ARG A 73 1.85 8.18 -6.08
C ARG A 73 1.55 6.71 -5.92
N MET A 74 1.01 6.30 -4.76
CA MET A 74 0.64 4.92 -4.50
C MET A 74 -0.49 4.46 -5.41
N GLY A 75 -1.35 5.38 -5.86
CA GLY A 75 -2.39 5.09 -6.82
C GLY A 75 -1.88 4.87 -8.24
N LYS A 76 -0.78 5.52 -8.60
CA LYS A 76 -0.15 5.36 -9.93
C LYS A 76 0.73 4.11 -10.02
N ALA A 77 1.43 3.79 -8.95
CA ALA A 77 2.39 2.69 -8.94
C ALA A 77 1.77 1.32 -9.28
N PRO A 78 0.57 0.96 -8.77
CA PRO A 78 -0.01 -0.34 -9.08
C PRO A 78 -0.63 -0.48 -10.45
N ARG A 79 -0.51 0.48 -11.33
CA ARG A 79 -1.01 0.35 -12.71
C ARG A 79 -0.26 -0.73 -13.46
N ASP A 80 -0.71 -1.06 -14.66
CA ASP A 80 -0.05 -2.01 -15.57
C ASP A 80 0.06 -3.42 -14.98
N GLY A 81 -1.02 -3.89 -14.33
CA GLY A 81 -1.11 -5.25 -13.82
C GLY A 81 -0.62 -5.46 -12.40
N TYR A 82 -0.09 -4.44 -11.75
CA TYR A 82 0.40 -4.56 -10.38
C TYR A 82 -0.73 -4.56 -9.34
N ARG A 83 -1.87 -3.93 -9.64
CA ARG A 83 -2.98 -3.76 -8.67
C ARG A 83 -3.49 -5.09 -8.10
N GLU A 84 -3.58 -6.11 -8.92
CA GLU A 84 -4.07 -7.42 -8.50
C GLU A 84 -3.09 -8.15 -7.60
N LYS A 85 -1.83 -7.72 -7.55
CA LYS A 85 -0.79 -8.37 -6.77
C LYS A 85 -0.67 -7.82 -5.36
N VAL A 86 -1.39 -6.74 -5.03
CA VAL A 86 -1.18 -6.01 -3.78
C VAL A 86 -2.45 -5.94 -2.94
N PHE A 87 -2.24 -5.87 -1.63
CA PHE A 87 -3.25 -5.44 -0.67
C PHE A 87 -2.96 -3.97 -0.36
N LEU A 88 -3.87 -3.09 -0.76
CA LEU A 88 -3.67 -1.64 -0.66
C LEU A 88 -4.48 -1.10 0.51
N MET A 89 -3.81 -0.45 1.45
CA MET A 89 -4.42 0.10 2.65
C MET A 89 -4.17 1.60 2.73
N THR A 90 -5.17 2.33 3.19
CA THR A 90 -5.00 3.73 3.56
C THR A 90 -5.74 4.02 4.87
N LYS A 91 -5.59 5.22 5.38
CA LYS A 91 -6.19 5.67 6.64
C LYS A 91 -6.75 7.07 6.45
N ILE A 92 -7.78 7.38 7.23
CA ILE A 92 -8.32 8.73 7.33
C ILE A 92 -8.15 9.22 8.76
N ASP A 93 -8.08 10.54 8.97
CA ASP A 93 -7.91 11.11 10.30
C ASP A 93 -9.10 11.97 10.76
N GLY A 94 -10.14 12.06 9.96
CA GLY A 94 -11.34 12.82 10.28
C GLY A 94 -12.04 12.29 11.53
N ARG A 95 -12.40 13.21 12.43
CA ARG A 95 -13.00 12.86 13.73
C ARG A 95 -14.52 12.98 13.74
N SER A 96 -15.12 13.55 12.72
CA SER A 96 -16.56 13.60 12.55
C SER A 96 -16.97 12.69 11.40
N LYS A 97 -18.23 12.28 11.41
CA LYS A 97 -18.78 11.48 10.31
C LYS A 97 -18.62 12.18 8.96
N LYS A 98 -18.89 13.48 8.93
CA LYS A 98 -18.78 14.30 7.71
C LYS A 98 -17.35 14.35 7.20
N GLU A 99 -16.40 14.63 8.08
CA GLU A 99 -14.98 14.70 7.70
C GLU A 99 -14.45 13.34 7.25
N ALA A 100 -14.78 12.27 7.96
CA ALA A 100 -14.34 10.93 7.60
C ALA A 100 -14.88 10.53 6.23
N ALA A 101 -16.15 10.82 5.94
CA ALA A 101 -16.77 10.51 4.65
C ALA A 101 -16.10 11.30 3.52
N ARG A 102 -15.84 12.59 3.74
CA ARG A 102 -15.16 13.44 2.75
C ARG A 102 -13.77 12.90 2.41
N GLN A 103 -12.99 12.57 3.44
CA GLN A 103 -11.63 12.06 3.25
C GLN A 103 -11.65 10.70 2.54
N LEU A 104 -12.58 9.83 2.88
CA LEU A 104 -12.72 8.55 2.20
C LEU A 104 -13.00 8.74 0.70
N ASP A 105 -13.91 9.64 0.37
CA ASP A 105 -14.23 9.94 -1.03
C ASP A 105 -13.01 10.48 -1.78
N GLU A 106 -12.22 11.32 -1.13
CA GLU A 106 -10.99 11.86 -1.73
C GLU A 106 -9.93 10.78 -1.95
N SER A 107 -9.86 9.78 -1.07
CA SER A 107 -8.90 8.69 -1.19
C SER A 107 -9.27 7.69 -2.30
N LEU A 108 -10.54 7.60 -2.63
CA LEU A 108 -11.01 6.73 -3.70
C LEU A 108 -10.87 7.42 -5.07
#